data_2a0e494b12495309b579756b2c757d32
#
_entry.id   2a0e494b12495309b579756b2c757d32
#
_cell.length_a   1.000
_cell.length_b   1.000
_cell.length_c   1.000
_cell.angle_alpha   90.00
_cell.angle_beta   90.00
_cell.angle_gamma   90.00
#
_symmetry.space_group_name_H-M   'P 1'
#
loop_
_entity.id
_entity.type
_entity.pdbx_description
1 polymer ?
#
loop_
_entity_poly.entity_id
_entity_poly.type
_entity_poly.pdbx_seq_one_letter_code
_entity_poly.pdbx_strand_id
1 'polypeptide(L)'
;MKTNLNSPASFSVSRRDVLKTLGAGALLMGMGGGTRVWAAEGAVSVDGNTVQPFTLPKLGYAYDALEPHFDARTMEIHHTKHHQAYITNANKALEAYPELQALSGEALVSRLDRVPEPLRTTLRNNVGGHLNHAFFWETLSPKGGGAPEGRLADAITEGFGSLEEFKKQFSDAAAKRFGSGWAWLVVDGGKLAIRSTANQDSPLMEGMRPVLGLDVWEHAYYLKYQNRRADYVAAYWNVVDWDAAARNFAKG
;
A
#
# COMPACT_ATOMS: atom_id res chain seq x y z
N MET A 1 -25.90 -42.47 39.75
CA MET A 1 -24.55 -42.45 39.16
C MET A 1 -24.30 -41.03 38.61
N LYS A 2 -23.43 -40.30 39.29
CA LYS A 2 -23.08 -38.90 38.91
C LYS A 2 -21.77 -38.99 38.12
N THR A 3 -21.74 -38.50 36.89
CA THR A 3 -20.53 -38.32 36.12
C THR A 3 -20.16 -36.84 36.07
N ASN A 4 -19.05 -36.51 36.71
CA ASN A 4 -18.40 -35.19 36.67
C ASN A 4 -17.82 -34.92 35.25
N LEU A 5 -18.12 -33.75 34.69
CA LEU A 5 -17.42 -33.22 33.54
C LEU A 5 -16.42 -32.15 34.02
N ASN A 6 -15.15 -32.41 33.77
CA ASN A 6 -14.03 -31.52 34.04
C ASN A 6 -14.09 -30.29 33.11
N SER A 7 -14.02 -29.10 33.70
CA SER A 7 -13.76 -27.84 33.00
C SER A 7 -12.25 -27.72 32.70
N PRO A 8 -11.86 -27.20 31.53
CA PRO A 8 -10.45 -26.90 31.25
C PRO A 8 -10.00 -25.62 31.97
N ALA A 9 -8.84 -25.70 32.58
CA ALA A 9 -8.18 -24.62 33.30
C ALA A 9 -7.78 -23.47 32.30
N SER A 10 -8.21 -22.26 32.61
CA SER A 10 -7.75 -21.06 31.96
C SER A 10 -6.35 -20.67 32.44
N PHE A 11 -5.35 -20.73 31.56
CA PHE A 11 -4.02 -20.17 31.83
C PHE A 11 -4.06 -18.66 31.58
N SER A 12 -4.04 -17.85 32.63
CA SER A 12 -3.80 -16.42 32.53
C SER A 12 -2.29 -16.17 32.71
N VAL A 13 -1.61 -15.76 31.65
CA VAL A 13 -0.21 -15.33 31.74
C VAL A 13 -0.20 -13.84 32.12
N SER A 14 0.39 -13.55 33.29
CA SER A 14 0.51 -12.20 33.83
C SER A 14 1.57 -11.40 33.02
N ARG A 15 1.31 -10.10 32.81
CA ARG A 15 2.25 -9.15 32.16
C ARG A 15 3.64 -9.09 32.82
N ARG A 16 3.77 -9.58 34.04
CA ARG A 16 5.05 -9.65 34.79
C ARG A 16 5.92 -10.86 34.40
N ASP A 17 5.35 -11.89 33.78
CA ASP A 17 6.08 -13.13 33.47
C ASP A 17 6.78 -13.03 32.11
N VAL A 18 6.30 -12.13 31.22
CA VAL A 18 6.93 -11.86 29.92
C VAL A 18 8.25 -11.07 30.07
N LEU A 19 8.37 -10.27 31.12
CA LEU A 19 9.57 -9.45 31.36
C LEU A 19 10.75 -10.19 32.02
N LYS A 20 10.55 -11.41 32.50
CA LYS A 20 11.60 -12.19 33.19
C LYS A 20 12.43 -13.08 32.26
N THR A 21 12.03 -13.26 31.00
CA THR A 21 12.74 -14.11 30.05
C THR A 21 13.71 -13.33 29.14
N LEU A 22 13.84 -12.01 29.30
CA LEU A 22 14.74 -11.17 28.51
C LEU A 22 15.99 -10.67 29.26
N GLY A 23 16.26 -11.20 30.44
CA GLY A 23 17.37 -10.74 31.27
C GLY A 23 18.24 -11.85 31.82
N ALA A 24 19.07 -12.53 31.04
CA ALA A 24 20.34 -13.15 31.46
C ALA A 24 21.04 -13.80 30.26
N GLY A 25 22.18 -13.25 29.85
CA GLY A 25 23.01 -13.88 28.84
C GLY A 25 24.06 -12.94 28.26
N ALA A 26 24.89 -12.36 29.13
CA ALA A 26 26.14 -11.72 28.69
C ALA A 26 27.29 -12.72 28.77
N LEU A 27 28.15 -12.66 27.76
CA LEU A 27 29.50 -13.26 27.59
C LEU A 27 29.60 -14.79 27.41
N LEU A 28 29.91 -15.16 26.17
CA LEU A 28 31.10 -16.00 25.88
C LEU A 28 31.50 -15.80 24.39
N MET A 29 32.78 -15.48 24.18
CA MET A 29 33.45 -15.38 22.89
C MET A 29 33.51 -16.74 22.20
N GLY A 30 33.36 -16.73 20.84
CA GLY A 30 33.90 -17.82 20.06
C GLY A 30 33.16 -18.11 18.76
N MET A 31 33.73 -17.61 17.65
CA MET A 31 33.75 -18.15 16.29
C MET A 31 32.46 -18.54 15.55
N GLY A 32 32.15 -17.75 14.53
CA GLY A 32 31.66 -18.28 13.26
C GLY A 32 30.18 -18.58 13.16
N GLY A 33 29.33 -17.57 13.24
CA GLY A 33 27.93 -17.69 12.88
C GLY A 33 27.41 -16.30 12.57
N GLY A 34 27.30 -15.97 11.27
CA GLY A 34 26.88 -14.64 10.84
C GLY A 34 25.50 -14.30 11.39
N THR A 35 25.45 -13.52 12.46
CA THR A 35 24.30 -12.72 12.78
C THR A 35 24.12 -11.75 11.61
N ARG A 36 23.15 -12.04 10.74
CA ARG A 36 22.67 -11.03 9.79
C ARG A 36 22.05 -9.90 10.62
N VAL A 37 22.90 -8.97 11.01
CA VAL A 37 22.48 -7.63 11.36
C VAL A 37 21.68 -7.14 10.14
N TRP A 38 20.46 -6.74 10.37
CA TRP A 38 19.68 -6.04 9.39
C TRP A 38 20.41 -4.74 9.06
N ALA A 39 21.32 -4.78 8.09
CA ALA A 39 21.73 -3.59 7.41
C ALA A 39 20.47 -3.04 6.73
N ALA A 40 20.12 -1.82 7.05
CA ALA A 40 19.15 -1.03 6.30
C ALA A 40 19.73 -0.86 4.88
N GLU A 41 19.58 -1.88 4.02
CA GLU A 41 19.79 -1.72 2.61
C GLU A 41 18.72 -0.75 2.12
N GLY A 42 19.18 0.46 1.83
CA GLY A 42 18.56 1.54 1.12
C GLY A 42 17.04 1.50 1.08
N ALA A 43 16.38 2.13 2.07
CA ALA A 43 15.02 2.57 1.89
C ALA A 43 15.02 3.47 0.64
N VAL A 44 14.64 2.93 -0.51
CA VAL A 44 14.33 3.73 -1.68
C VAL A 44 13.04 4.45 -1.34
N SER A 45 13.19 5.62 -0.71
CA SER A 45 12.11 6.54 -0.48
C SER A 45 11.54 6.91 -1.84
N VAL A 46 10.32 6.48 -2.11
CA VAL A 46 9.60 6.90 -3.31
C VAL A 46 9.25 8.38 -3.17
N ASP A 47 9.21 8.92 -1.93
CA ASP A 47 8.82 10.32 -1.67
C ASP A 47 9.16 10.86 -0.27
N GLY A 48 9.91 10.19 0.55
CA GLY A 48 10.23 10.65 1.92
C GLY A 48 9.07 10.54 2.94
N ASN A 49 7.89 10.13 2.53
CA ASN A 49 6.70 9.99 3.41
C ASN A 49 6.48 8.58 3.97
N THR A 50 7.33 7.64 3.60
CA THR A 50 7.25 6.24 4.05
C THR A 50 8.06 5.97 5.32
N VAL A 51 8.70 7.01 5.87
CA VAL A 51 9.47 6.97 7.13
C VAL A 51 8.58 7.44 8.28
N GLN A 52 8.75 6.84 9.44
CA GLN A 52 7.96 7.12 10.62
C GLN A 52 8.49 8.31 11.44
N PRO A 53 7.60 9.07 12.13
CA PRO A 53 6.15 8.94 12.03
C PRO A 53 5.65 9.32 10.64
N PHE A 54 4.70 8.54 10.11
CA PHE A 54 4.10 8.85 8.82
C PHE A 54 3.41 10.21 8.85
N THR A 55 3.53 10.95 7.75
CA THR A 55 2.92 12.27 7.59
C THR A 55 2.10 12.34 6.31
N LEU A 56 1.09 13.19 6.28
CA LEU A 56 0.28 13.39 5.09
C LEU A 56 1.11 14.10 4.02
N PRO A 57 1.40 13.48 2.87
CA PRO A 57 2.16 14.11 1.80
C PRO A 57 1.36 15.28 1.22
N LYS A 58 2.04 16.35 0.85
CA LYS A 58 1.42 17.43 0.10
C LYS A 58 1.16 16.94 -1.33
N LEU A 59 -0.03 17.26 -1.87
CA LEU A 59 -0.28 17.08 -3.29
C LEU A 59 0.58 18.05 -4.10
N GLY A 60 1.07 17.62 -5.25
CA GLY A 60 1.78 18.45 -6.20
C GLY A 60 0.86 19.40 -7.01
N TYR A 61 -0.45 19.39 -6.74
CA TYR A 61 -1.49 20.13 -7.47
C TYR A 61 -2.66 20.48 -6.52
N ALA A 62 -3.49 21.45 -6.93
CA ALA A 62 -4.68 21.85 -6.16
C ALA A 62 -5.79 20.80 -6.26
N TYR A 63 -6.73 20.78 -5.31
CA TYR A 63 -7.80 19.78 -5.28
C TYR A 63 -8.72 19.84 -6.51
N ASP A 64 -8.89 21.01 -7.12
CA ASP A 64 -9.69 21.21 -8.34
C ASP A 64 -8.91 20.99 -9.63
N ALA A 65 -7.61 20.74 -9.56
CA ALA A 65 -6.75 20.67 -10.73
C ALA A 65 -7.03 19.46 -11.65
N LEU A 66 -7.69 18.43 -11.13
CA LEU A 66 -8.07 17.23 -11.89
C LEU A 66 -9.50 17.30 -12.46
N GLU A 67 -10.20 18.46 -12.29
CA GLU A 67 -11.49 18.68 -12.94
C GLU A 67 -11.31 18.72 -14.49
N PRO A 68 -12.30 18.25 -15.25
CA PRO A 68 -13.62 17.75 -14.81
C PRO A 68 -13.64 16.25 -14.48
N HIS A 69 -12.50 15.57 -14.40
CA HIS A 69 -12.41 14.12 -14.25
C HIS A 69 -12.59 13.67 -12.81
N PHE A 70 -11.88 14.29 -11.88
CA PHE A 70 -12.00 14.05 -10.43
C PHE A 70 -12.45 15.37 -9.79
N ASP A 71 -13.50 15.33 -8.96
CA ASP A 71 -14.04 16.56 -8.37
C ASP A 71 -13.23 17.02 -7.15
N ALA A 72 -13.14 18.34 -6.99
CA ALA A 72 -12.39 18.97 -5.91
C ALA A 72 -12.80 18.48 -4.52
N ARG A 73 -14.10 18.26 -4.30
CA ARG A 73 -14.61 17.83 -3.00
C ARG A 73 -14.19 16.41 -2.66
N THR A 74 -14.26 15.50 -3.63
CA THR A 74 -13.72 14.15 -3.48
C THR A 74 -12.24 14.20 -3.14
N MET A 75 -11.44 14.95 -3.91
CA MET A 75 -10.00 15.07 -3.71
C MET A 75 -9.65 15.59 -2.31
N GLU A 76 -10.33 16.64 -1.84
CA GLU A 76 -10.13 17.20 -0.51
C GLU A 76 -10.43 16.17 0.59
N ILE A 77 -11.59 15.52 0.55
CA ILE A 77 -12.01 14.55 1.57
C ILE A 77 -11.12 13.32 1.51
N HIS A 78 -10.85 12.80 0.34
CA HIS A 78 -10.04 11.61 0.11
C HIS A 78 -8.63 11.80 0.69
N HIS A 79 -8.00 12.95 0.44
CA HIS A 79 -6.69 13.29 0.97
C HIS A 79 -6.73 13.61 2.47
N THR A 80 -7.55 14.59 2.90
CA THR A 80 -7.48 15.14 4.27
C THR A 80 -8.22 14.32 5.32
N LYS A 81 -9.11 13.39 4.92
CA LYS A 81 -9.89 12.56 5.85
C LYS A 81 -9.51 11.09 5.72
N HIS A 82 -9.66 10.48 4.53
CA HIS A 82 -9.39 9.05 4.38
C HIS A 82 -7.90 8.73 4.50
N HIS A 83 -7.03 9.39 3.72
CA HIS A 83 -5.58 9.15 3.81
C HIS A 83 -5.04 9.54 5.20
N GLN A 84 -5.43 10.71 5.72
CA GLN A 84 -5.01 11.14 7.07
C GLN A 84 -5.44 10.15 8.17
N ALA A 85 -6.61 9.52 8.06
CA ALA A 85 -7.05 8.53 9.05
C ALA A 85 -6.15 7.28 9.05
N TYR A 86 -5.72 6.80 7.88
CA TYR A 86 -4.77 5.70 7.79
C TYR A 86 -3.44 6.04 8.48
N ILE A 87 -2.91 7.24 8.23
CA ILE A 87 -1.69 7.73 8.87
C ILE A 87 -1.84 7.80 10.39
N THR A 88 -2.91 8.41 10.86
CA THR A 88 -3.19 8.56 12.30
C THR A 88 -3.27 7.19 12.99
N ASN A 89 -3.98 6.25 12.40
CA ASN A 89 -4.15 4.91 12.95
C ASN A 89 -2.85 4.08 12.88
N ALA A 90 -2.07 4.20 11.81
CA ALA A 90 -0.77 3.54 11.69
C ALA A 90 0.21 4.04 12.77
N ASN A 91 0.37 5.35 12.90
CA ASN A 91 1.25 5.96 13.91
C ASN A 91 0.83 5.55 15.32
N LYS A 92 -0.47 5.64 15.64
CA LYS A 92 -0.99 5.21 16.95
C LYS A 92 -0.72 3.75 17.25
N ALA A 93 -0.87 2.88 16.26
CA ALA A 93 -0.61 1.46 16.44
C ALA A 93 0.87 1.16 16.71
N LEU A 94 1.77 1.99 16.21
CA LEU A 94 3.22 1.82 16.33
C LEU A 94 3.80 2.49 17.59
N GLU A 95 3.05 3.33 18.32
CA GLU A 95 3.54 4.04 19.52
C GLU A 95 4.19 3.12 20.56
N ALA A 96 3.66 1.90 20.72
CA ALA A 96 4.15 0.92 21.69
C ALA A 96 5.26 -0.01 21.14
N TYR A 97 5.73 0.21 19.90
CA TYR A 97 6.66 -0.69 19.19
C TYR A 97 7.84 0.08 18.57
N PRO A 98 8.78 0.59 19.40
CA PRO A 98 9.92 1.37 18.91
C PRO A 98 10.75 0.66 17.85
N GLU A 99 10.88 -0.67 17.94
CA GLU A 99 11.61 -1.49 16.97
C GLU A 99 10.97 -1.49 15.57
N LEU A 100 9.64 -1.36 15.50
CA LEU A 100 8.93 -1.24 14.23
C LEU A 100 8.94 0.19 13.70
N GLN A 101 9.09 1.19 14.57
CA GLN A 101 9.19 2.58 14.16
C GLN A 101 10.50 2.89 13.40
N ALA A 102 11.51 2.05 13.53
CA ALA A 102 12.76 2.17 12.78
C ALA A 102 12.65 1.66 11.31
N LEU A 103 11.51 1.06 10.95
CA LEU A 103 11.29 0.48 9.62
C LEU A 103 10.49 1.44 8.73
N SER A 104 10.75 1.40 7.41
CA SER A 104 9.91 2.09 6.44
C SER A 104 8.54 1.41 6.32
N GLY A 105 7.55 2.13 5.77
CA GLY A 105 6.23 1.59 5.51
C GLY A 105 6.27 0.35 4.61
N GLU A 106 7.09 0.39 3.56
CA GLU A 106 7.30 -0.74 2.64
C GLU A 106 7.90 -1.95 3.36
N ALA A 107 8.89 -1.73 4.22
CA ALA A 107 9.50 -2.80 5.01
C ALA A 107 8.49 -3.46 5.96
N LEU A 108 7.57 -2.67 6.53
CA LEU A 108 6.51 -3.17 7.40
C LEU A 108 5.49 -4.03 6.64
N VAL A 109 4.98 -3.54 5.50
CA VAL A 109 3.93 -4.26 4.77
C VAL A 109 4.47 -5.47 4.00
N SER A 110 5.71 -5.42 3.50
CA SER A 110 6.32 -6.56 2.80
C SER A 110 6.69 -7.72 3.72
N ARG A 111 6.65 -7.52 5.04
CA ARG A 111 7.02 -8.53 6.05
C ARG A 111 6.03 -8.59 7.21
N LEU A 112 4.74 -8.56 6.90
CA LEU A 112 3.69 -8.65 7.91
C LEU A 112 3.77 -9.93 8.75
N ASP A 113 4.33 -11.01 8.22
CA ASP A 113 4.63 -12.25 8.95
C ASP A 113 5.60 -12.05 10.13
N ARG A 114 6.48 -11.03 10.06
CA ARG A 114 7.42 -10.63 11.11
C ARG A 114 6.83 -9.67 12.14
N VAL A 115 5.71 -9.05 11.83
CA VAL A 115 4.99 -8.16 12.74
C VAL A 115 4.26 -9.01 13.80
N PRO A 116 4.22 -8.60 15.10
CA PRO A 116 3.44 -9.27 16.13
C PRO A 116 1.98 -9.48 15.68
N GLU A 117 1.47 -10.69 15.88
CA GLU A 117 0.16 -11.12 15.36
C GLU A 117 -0.99 -10.13 15.66
N PRO A 118 -1.15 -9.60 16.88
CA PRO A 118 -2.24 -8.67 17.19
C PRO A 118 -2.19 -7.35 16.42
N LEU A 119 -1.01 -7.01 15.86
CA LEU A 119 -0.79 -5.76 15.14
C LEU A 119 -0.91 -5.91 13.60
N ARG A 120 -0.76 -7.13 13.08
CA ARG A 120 -0.68 -7.41 11.63
C ARG A 120 -1.83 -6.81 10.84
N THR A 121 -3.07 -7.07 11.26
CA THR A 121 -4.27 -6.56 10.58
C THR A 121 -4.31 -5.03 10.60
N THR A 122 -3.93 -4.43 11.72
CA THR A 122 -3.92 -2.97 11.86
C THR A 122 -2.88 -2.34 10.93
N LEU A 123 -1.66 -2.88 10.86
CA LEU A 123 -0.62 -2.36 9.97
C LEU A 123 -0.93 -2.68 8.50
N ARG A 124 -1.43 -3.88 8.18
CA ARG A 124 -1.90 -4.22 6.84
C ARG A 124 -2.86 -3.17 6.30
N ASN A 125 -3.89 -2.81 7.10
CA ASN A 125 -4.91 -1.87 6.66
C ASN A 125 -4.42 -0.42 6.66
N ASN A 126 -3.70 0.01 7.68
CA ASN A 126 -3.40 1.43 7.86
C ASN A 126 -2.07 1.85 7.23
N VAL A 127 -1.01 1.05 7.34
CA VAL A 127 0.23 1.31 6.59
C VAL A 127 0.02 1.03 5.11
N GLY A 128 -0.67 -0.07 4.76
CA GLY A 128 -1.06 -0.35 3.37
C GLY A 128 -1.89 0.80 2.79
N GLY A 129 -2.90 1.28 3.53
CA GLY A 129 -3.72 2.42 3.12
C GLY A 129 -2.90 3.70 2.91
N HIS A 130 -1.97 4.01 3.82
CA HIS A 130 -1.08 5.15 3.65
C HIS A 130 -0.23 5.03 2.37
N LEU A 131 0.45 3.92 2.18
CA LEU A 131 1.32 3.72 1.02
C LEU A 131 0.55 3.74 -0.30
N ASN A 132 -0.61 3.07 -0.35
CA ASN A 132 -1.45 3.04 -1.54
C ASN A 132 -1.91 4.46 -1.94
N HIS A 133 -2.33 5.28 -0.96
CA HIS A 133 -2.78 6.64 -1.23
C HIS A 133 -1.61 7.57 -1.58
N ALA A 134 -0.46 7.50 -0.89
CA ALA A 134 0.73 8.27 -1.23
C ALA A 134 1.14 8.01 -2.68
N PHE A 135 1.22 6.74 -3.05
CA PHE A 135 1.50 6.31 -4.43
C PHE A 135 0.46 6.81 -5.44
N PHE A 136 -0.83 6.74 -5.10
CA PHE A 136 -1.92 7.18 -5.97
C PHE A 136 -1.80 8.66 -6.33
N TRP A 137 -1.55 9.53 -5.34
CA TRP A 137 -1.42 10.96 -5.59
C TRP A 137 -0.29 11.30 -6.55
N GLU A 138 0.83 10.57 -6.50
CA GLU A 138 1.99 10.77 -7.37
C GLU A 138 1.77 10.30 -8.80
N THR A 139 0.83 9.39 -9.03
CA THR A 139 0.50 8.85 -10.35
C THR A 139 -0.63 9.61 -11.05
N LEU A 140 -1.09 10.73 -10.47
CA LEU A 140 -2.09 11.63 -11.04
C LEU A 140 -1.49 12.98 -11.39
N SER A 141 -1.92 13.57 -12.50
CA SER A 141 -1.44 14.87 -12.95
C SER A 141 -2.53 15.68 -13.66
N PRO A 142 -2.62 17.01 -13.41
CA PRO A 142 -3.44 17.90 -14.23
C PRO A 142 -3.03 17.96 -15.71
N LYS A 143 -1.80 17.53 -16.01
CA LYS A 143 -1.26 17.39 -17.37
C LYS A 143 -1.21 15.93 -17.82
N GLY A 144 -1.93 15.06 -17.11
CA GLY A 144 -1.98 13.63 -17.36
C GLY A 144 -2.76 13.27 -18.62
N GLY A 145 -2.96 11.98 -18.79
CA GLY A 145 -3.62 11.42 -19.97
C GLY A 145 -2.64 11.15 -21.11
N GLY A 146 -3.19 10.93 -22.32
CA GLY A 146 -2.36 10.54 -23.46
C GLY A 146 -1.84 9.08 -23.37
N ALA A 147 -0.54 8.91 -23.63
CA ALA A 147 0.11 7.61 -23.74
C ALA A 147 1.49 7.63 -23.07
N PRO A 148 1.97 6.48 -22.56
CA PRO A 148 3.35 6.33 -22.14
C PRO A 148 4.31 6.38 -23.32
N GLU A 149 5.57 6.71 -23.04
CA GLU A 149 6.65 6.72 -24.02
C GLU A 149 7.81 5.79 -23.58
N GLY A 150 8.73 5.49 -24.51
CA GLY A 150 9.96 4.76 -24.25
C GLY A 150 9.71 3.35 -23.66
N ARG A 151 10.58 2.93 -22.74
CA ARG A 151 10.61 1.57 -22.20
C ARG A 151 9.27 1.10 -21.60
N LEU A 152 8.48 1.99 -21.01
CA LEU A 152 7.18 1.62 -20.47
C LEU A 152 6.18 1.33 -21.60
N ALA A 153 6.17 2.12 -22.67
CA ALA A 153 5.33 1.87 -23.83
C ALA A 153 5.67 0.53 -24.51
N ASP A 154 6.97 0.25 -24.68
CA ASP A 154 7.45 -1.01 -25.25
C ASP A 154 7.00 -2.20 -24.38
N ALA A 155 7.19 -2.12 -23.06
CA ALA A 155 6.80 -3.18 -22.11
C ALA A 155 5.28 -3.40 -22.05
N ILE A 156 4.47 -2.33 -22.19
CA ILE A 156 3.01 -2.44 -22.29
C ILE A 156 2.62 -3.15 -23.59
N THR A 157 3.26 -2.78 -24.70
CA THR A 157 3.00 -3.42 -26.01
C THR A 157 3.41 -4.90 -25.98
N GLU A 158 4.57 -5.22 -25.41
CA GLU A 158 5.03 -6.59 -25.25
C GLU A 158 4.09 -7.43 -24.34
N GLY A 159 3.66 -6.85 -23.21
CA GLY A 159 2.87 -7.58 -22.20
C GLY A 159 1.40 -7.72 -22.54
N PHE A 160 0.83 -6.75 -23.26
CA PHE A 160 -0.63 -6.65 -23.46
C PHE A 160 -1.05 -6.52 -24.94
N GLY A 161 -0.09 -6.42 -25.87
CA GLY A 161 -0.34 -6.28 -27.29
C GLY A 161 -0.51 -4.84 -27.78
N SER A 162 -1.22 -3.99 -27.01
CA SER A 162 -1.34 -2.55 -27.29
C SER A 162 -1.69 -1.76 -26.03
N LEU A 163 -1.59 -0.43 -26.10
CA LEU A 163 -2.04 0.45 -25.01
C LEU A 163 -3.56 0.34 -24.80
N GLU A 164 -4.34 0.23 -25.85
CA GLU A 164 -5.80 0.09 -25.80
C GLU A 164 -6.20 -1.19 -25.11
N GLU A 165 -5.56 -2.31 -25.44
CA GLU A 165 -5.86 -3.59 -24.82
C GLU A 165 -5.41 -3.61 -23.33
N PHE A 166 -4.26 -2.97 -23.01
CA PHE A 166 -3.85 -2.74 -21.63
C PHE A 166 -4.90 -1.94 -20.85
N LYS A 167 -5.32 -0.77 -21.40
CA LYS A 167 -6.33 0.09 -20.75
C LYS A 167 -7.64 -0.66 -20.54
N LYS A 168 -8.05 -1.49 -21.51
CA LYS A 168 -9.25 -2.32 -21.40
C LYS A 168 -9.11 -3.36 -20.28
N GLN A 169 -8.01 -4.12 -20.24
CA GLN A 169 -7.79 -5.15 -19.21
C GLN A 169 -7.68 -4.54 -17.81
N PHE A 170 -7.00 -3.40 -17.67
CA PHE A 170 -6.90 -2.68 -16.40
C PHE A 170 -8.28 -2.17 -15.95
N SER A 171 -9.04 -1.57 -16.85
CA SER A 171 -10.40 -1.08 -16.57
C SER A 171 -11.34 -2.22 -16.19
N ASP A 172 -11.22 -3.36 -16.83
CA ASP A 172 -11.94 -4.59 -16.48
C ASP A 172 -11.60 -5.07 -15.07
N ALA A 173 -10.31 -5.07 -14.71
CA ALA A 173 -9.88 -5.45 -13.36
C ALA A 173 -10.42 -4.48 -12.30
N ALA A 174 -10.41 -3.18 -12.57
CA ALA A 174 -10.98 -2.13 -11.72
C ALA A 174 -12.50 -2.28 -11.53
N ALA A 175 -13.23 -2.48 -12.64
CA ALA A 175 -14.69 -2.64 -12.61
C ALA A 175 -15.13 -3.93 -11.91
N LYS A 176 -14.41 -5.04 -12.13
CA LYS A 176 -14.69 -6.36 -11.56
C LYS A 176 -14.22 -6.53 -10.11
N ARG A 177 -13.46 -5.59 -9.55
CA ARG A 177 -13.09 -5.63 -8.12
C ARG A 177 -14.35 -5.53 -7.26
N PHE A 178 -14.77 -6.67 -6.72
CA PHE A 178 -15.93 -6.72 -5.85
C PHE A 178 -15.65 -6.00 -4.52
N GLY A 179 -16.52 -5.07 -4.13
CA GLY A 179 -16.36 -4.27 -2.93
C GLY A 179 -15.25 -3.22 -3.06
N SER A 180 -14.64 -2.91 -1.92
CA SER A 180 -13.53 -1.95 -1.82
C SER A 180 -12.21 -2.57 -2.22
N GLY A 181 -11.35 -1.80 -2.83
CA GLY A 181 -10.01 -2.24 -3.20
C GLY A 181 -9.36 -1.38 -4.26
N TRP A 182 -8.41 -1.95 -4.96
CA TRP A 182 -7.54 -1.26 -5.92
C TRP A 182 -7.36 -2.10 -7.19
N ALA A 183 -7.12 -1.42 -8.30
CA ALA A 183 -6.56 -2.01 -9.52
C ALA A 183 -5.14 -1.49 -9.73
N TRP A 184 -4.25 -2.36 -10.20
CA TRP A 184 -2.81 -2.08 -10.30
C TRP A 184 -2.24 -2.53 -11.64
N LEU A 185 -1.31 -1.73 -12.18
CA LEU A 185 -0.24 -2.20 -13.04
C LEU A 185 0.98 -2.41 -12.15
N VAL A 186 1.56 -3.59 -12.18
CA VAL A 186 2.71 -3.97 -11.35
C VAL A 186 3.83 -4.57 -12.18
N VAL A 187 5.05 -4.55 -11.63
CA VAL A 187 6.12 -5.46 -12.05
C VAL A 187 6.10 -6.66 -11.12
N ASP A 188 5.89 -7.84 -11.71
CA ASP A 188 5.85 -9.13 -11.05
C ASP A 188 6.86 -10.06 -11.74
N GLY A 189 7.90 -10.50 -11.02
CA GLY A 189 8.96 -11.33 -11.60
C GLY A 189 9.65 -10.70 -12.83
N GLY A 190 9.78 -9.37 -12.86
CA GLY A 190 10.41 -8.63 -13.96
C GLY A 190 9.49 -8.33 -15.16
N LYS A 191 8.22 -8.71 -15.10
CA LYS A 191 7.23 -8.49 -16.17
C LYS A 191 6.08 -7.61 -15.69
N LEU A 192 5.47 -6.86 -16.62
CA LEU A 192 4.25 -6.14 -16.32
C LEU A 192 3.07 -7.10 -16.17
N ALA A 193 2.26 -6.86 -15.13
CA ALA A 193 1.04 -7.60 -14.88
C ALA A 193 -0.06 -6.67 -14.33
N ILE A 194 -1.32 -7.00 -14.63
CA ILE A 194 -2.47 -6.36 -14.01
C ILE A 194 -2.90 -7.19 -12.81
N ARG A 195 -3.11 -6.52 -11.67
CA ARG A 195 -3.58 -7.12 -10.42
C ARG A 195 -4.73 -6.31 -9.85
N SER A 196 -5.54 -6.94 -9.00
CA SER A 196 -6.46 -6.20 -8.13
C SER A 196 -6.37 -6.72 -6.71
N THR A 197 -6.38 -5.83 -5.74
CA THR A 197 -6.28 -6.15 -4.31
C THR A 197 -7.54 -5.72 -3.58
N ALA A 198 -7.90 -6.44 -2.50
CA ALA A 198 -9.02 -6.09 -1.66
C ALA A 198 -8.61 -5.03 -0.62
N ASN A 199 -9.57 -4.19 -0.21
CA ASN A 199 -9.40 -3.22 0.87
C ASN A 199 -8.14 -2.35 0.65
N GLN A 200 -7.21 -2.36 1.63
CA GLN A 200 -5.95 -1.62 1.54
C GLN A 200 -4.73 -2.53 1.34
N ASP A 201 -4.96 -3.77 0.88
CA ASP A 201 -3.86 -4.64 0.50
C ASP A 201 -3.04 -4.01 -0.63
N SER A 202 -1.74 -4.00 -0.44
CA SER A 202 -0.78 -3.43 -1.40
C SER A 202 -0.06 -4.55 -2.16
N PRO A 203 0.28 -4.37 -3.44
CA PRO A 203 1.16 -5.29 -4.18
C PRO A 203 2.49 -5.57 -3.48
N LEU A 204 2.99 -4.60 -2.69
CA LEU A 204 4.21 -4.72 -1.88
C LEU A 204 4.15 -5.89 -0.88
N MET A 205 2.95 -6.25 -0.40
CA MET A 205 2.73 -7.38 0.52
C MET A 205 3.01 -8.73 -0.14
N GLU A 206 2.96 -8.78 -1.46
CA GLU A 206 3.20 -9.98 -2.28
C GLU A 206 4.52 -9.90 -3.06
N GLY A 207 5.39 -8.92 -2.73
CA GLY A 207 6.68 -8.72 -3.38
C GLY A 207 6.59 -8.14 -4.80
N MET A 208 5.42 -7.65 -5.20
CA MET A 208 5.23 -6.98 -6.49
C MET A 208 5.45 -5.47 -6.35
N ARG A 209 5.96 -4.84 -7.39
CA ARG A 209 6.21 -3.40 -7.40
C ARG A 209 5.13 -2.66 -8.20
N PRO A 210 4.40 -1.71 -7.59
CA PRO A 210 3.38 -0.93 -8.30
C PRO A 210 4.00 0.05 -9.32
N VAL A 211 3.37 0.14 -10.48
CA VAL A 211 3.67 1.09 -11.58
C VAL A 211 2.56 2.11 -11.72
N LEU A 212 1.31 1.67 -11.70
CA LEU A 212 0.10 2.48 -11.60
C LEU A 212 -0.86 1.87 -10.59
N GLY A 213 -1.68 2.70 -9.95
CA GLY A 213 -2.74 2.27 -9.04
C GLY A 213 -4.00 3.11 -9.24
N LEU A 214 -5.16 2.47 -9.13
CA LEU A 214 -6.46 3.13 -9.13
C LEU A 214 -7.26 2.66 -7.92
N ASP A 215 -7.63 3.60 -7.06
CA ASP A 215 -8.52 3.38 -5.94
C ASP A 215 -9.95 3.15 -6.45
N VAL A 216 -10.55 2.00 -6.14
CA VAL A 216 -11.95 1.69 -6.47
C VAL A 216 -12.83 1.55 -5.23
N TRP A 217 -12.39 2.04 -4.08
CA TRP A 217 -13.24 2.32 -2.96
C TRP A 217 -14.29 3.37 -3.35
N GLU A 218 -15.52 3.24 -2.86
CA GLU A 218 -16.58 4.21 -3.19
C GLU A 218 -16.23 5.65 -2.77
N HIS A 219 -15.48 5.83 -1.69
CA HIS A 219 -15.03 7.15 -1.27
C HIS A 219 -14.16 7.89 -2.31
N ALA A 220 -13.54 7.17 -3.25
CA ALA A 220 -12.72 7.75 -4.28
C ALA A 220 -13.54 8.37 -5.44
N TYR A 221 -14.84 8.04 -5.56
CA TYR A 221 -15.61 8.47 -6.73
C TYR A 221 -17.10 8.74 -6.48
N TYR A 222 -17.65 8.36 -5.33
CA TYR A 222 -19.11 8.35 -5.14
C TYR A 222 -19.77 9.72 -5.22
N LEU A 223 -19.12 10.80 -4.77
CA LEU A 223 -19.70 12.15 -4.83
C LEU A 223 -19.98 12.60 -6.26
N LYS A 224 -19.12 12.25 -7.22
CA LYS A 224 -19.27 12.63 -8.63
C LYS A 224 -19.95 11.54 -9.46
N TYR A 225 -19.60 10.30 -9.26
CA TYR A 225 -19.98 9.20 -10.15
C TYR A 225 -21.08 8.29 -9.55
N GLN A 226 -21.36 8.36 -8.25
CA GLN A 226 -22.28 7.48 -7.53
C GLN A 226 -21.97 6.00 -7.84
N ASN A 227 -22.94 5.25 -8.30
CA ASN A 227 -22.80 3.83 -8.66
C ASN A 227 -22.12 3.59 -10.04
N ARG A 228 -21.73 4.66 -10.74
CA ARG A 228 -21.12 4.55 -12.07
C ARG A 228 -19.60 4.41 -12.00
N ARG A 229 -19.11 3.35 -11.33
CA ARG A 229 -17.67 3.07 -11.24
C ARG A 229 -17.00 3.03 -12.61
N ALA A 230 -17.67 2.50 -13.64
CA ALA A 230 -17.13 2.43 -14.99
C ALA A 230 -16.79 3.83 -15.57
N ASP A 231 -17.62 4.84 -15.30
CA ASP A 231 -17.38 6.22 -15.77
C ASP A 231 -16.16 6.81 -15.02
N TYR A 232 -16.02 6.56 -13.73
CA TYR A 232 -14.83 6.94 -12.96
C TYR A 232 -13.55 6.31 -13.51
N VAL A 233 -13.59 5.00 -13.78
CA VAL A 233 -12.45 4.28 -14.37
C VAL A 233 -12.10 4.83 -15.75
N ALA A 234 -13.09 5.20 -16.58
CA ALA A 234 -12.85 5.84 -17.86
C ALA A 234 -12.22 7.24 -17.69
N ALA A 235 -12.68 8.01 -16.69
CA ALA A 235 -12.16 9.35 -16.41
C ALA A 235 -10.70 9.31 -15.91
N TYR A 236 -10.29 8.27 -15.19
CA TYR A 236 -8.92 8.09 -14.70
C TYR A 236 -7.87 8.22 -15.79
N TRP A 237 -8.12 7.69 -16.99
CA TRP A 237 -7.15 7.72 -18.09
C TRP A 237 -6.82 9.13 -18.60
N ASN A 238 -7.60 10.14 -18.23
CA ASN A 238 -7.33 11.54 -18.57
C ASN A 238 -6.39 12.24 -17.59
N VAL A 239 -6.13 11.62 -16.42
CA VAL A 239 -5.33 12.23 -15.34
C VAL A 239 -4.11 11.38 -14.94
N VAL A 240 -3.87 10.26 -15.61
CA VAL A 240 -2.69 9.42 -15.38
C VAL A 240 -1.42 10.18 -15.70
N ASP A 241 -0.48 10.24 -14.74
CA ASP A 241 0.88 10.72 -14.97
C ASP A 241 1.75 9.56 -15.50
N TRP A 242 1.90 9.51 -16.83
CA TRP A 242 2.71 8.49 -17.48
C TRP A 242 4.20 8.63 -17.21
N ASP A 243 4.69 9.84 -16.93
CA ASP A 243 6.08 10.05 -16.53
C ASP A 243 6.34 9.46 -15.14
N ALA A 244 5.42 9.65 -14.21
CA ALA A 244 5.48 8.99 -12.90
C ALA A 244 5.44 7.47 -13.05
N ALA A 245 4.54 6.95 -13.88
CA ALA A 245 4.47 5.52 -14.18
C ALA A 245 5.79 4.99 -14.78
N ALA A 246 6.40 5.73 -15.71
CA ALA A 246 7.68 5.36 -16.30
C ALA A 246 8.82 5.36 -15.26
N ARG A 247 8.85 6.37 -14.35
CA ARG A 247 9.79 6.38 -13.23
C ARG A 247 9.59 5.18 -12.30
N ASN A 248 8.36 4.83 -11.97
CA ASN A 248 8.06 3.68 -11.13
C ASN A 248 8.44 2.35 -11.81
N PHE A 249 8.24 2.25 -13.12
CA PHE A 249 8.66 1.08 -13.90
C PHE A 249 10.20 0.94 -13.92
N ALA A 250 10.94 2.06 -13.97
CA ALA A 250 12.40 2.06 -14.06
C ALA A 250 13.13 1.73 -12.74
N LYS A 251 12.44 1.71 -11.59
CA LYS A 251 13.06 1.47 -10.26
C LYS A 251 13.51 0.02 -10.02
N GLY A 252 13.44 -0.88 -10.98
CA GLY A 252 13.78 -2.29 -10.80
C GLY A 252 14.73 -2.85 -11.80
#